data_b6cd70258a7eb0c268a457ca6c81168a
#
_entry.id   b6cd70258a7eb0c268a457ca6c81168a
#
_cell.length_a   1.000
_cell.length_b   1.000
_cell.length_c   1.000
_cell.angle_alpha   90.00
_cell.angle_beta   90.00
_cell.angle_gamma   90.00
#
_symmetry.space_group_name_H-M   'P 1'
#
loop_
_entity.id
_entity.type
_entity.pdbx_description
1 polymer ?
#
loop_
_entity_poly.entity_id
_entity_poly.type
_entity_poly.pdbx_seq_one_letter_code
_entity_poly.pdbx_strand_id
1 'polypeptide(L)'
;KISAYKIYLLYSGITALLFSLVTTVMIVYHIENVHMNPLQLILVGTVLEAVCFTFEIPTGIVADVYSRKLSIIIGLILIGIGFAIEGSIPMFSAVIISNVVWGIGSTFTSGSVDAWIAEENKNVDFNQIYLRAAQAGQIGSVIGIILATILGNFSVRIPILLSGVLFVIFALFLVLFMPEYSFRPSAPEDINTYGKMVYTMKRSVGFIKSKPTISLLLLVTLFYGLSSEGYDRLSIAHFLSDTTLPKL
;
A
#
# COMPACT_ATOMS: atom_id res chain seq x y z
N LYS A 1 27.77 -4.93 -1.83
CA LYS A 1 26.48 -4.89 -1.12
C LYS A 1 25.86 -3.50 -1.30
N ILE A 2 24.58 -3.44 -1.64
CA ILE A 2 23.85 -2.17 -1.79
C ILE A 2 23.53 -1.65 -0.38
N SER A 3 23.72 -0.33 -0.14
CA SER A 3 23.40 0.26 1.17
C SER A 3 21.88 0.32 1.40
N ALA A 4 21.43 0.25 2.66
CA ALA A 4 20.03 0.36 3.03
C ALA A 4 19.40 1.64 2.49
N TYR A 5 20.12 2.76 2.55
CA TYR A 5 19.69 4.04 1.97
C TYR A 5 19.32 3.93 0.47
N LYS A 6 20.19 3.31 -0.34
CA LYS A 6 19.92 3.15 -1.78
C LYS A 6 18.71 2.25 -2.05
N ILE A 7 18.57 1.18 -1.25
CA ILE A 7 17.40 0.28 -1.33
C ILE A 7 16.12 1.04 -0.96
N TYR A 8 16.16 1.92 0.06
CA TYR A 8 15.02 2.72 0.46
C TYR A 8 14.57 3.71 -0.62
N LEU A 9 15.52 4.40 -1.27
CA LEU A 9 15.21 5.28 -2.41
C LEU A 9 14.60 4.50 -3.57
N LEU A 10 15.20 3.35 -3.90
CA LEU A 10 14.72 2.47 -4.96
C LEU A 10 13.31 1.94 -4.65
N TYR A 11 13.09 1.52 -3.41
CA TYR A 11 11.78 1.10 -2.91
C TYR A 11 10.73 2.20 -3.12
N SER A 12 11.01 3.41 -2.63
CA SER A 12 10.08 4.54 -2.73
C SER A 12 9.77 4.90 -4.18
N GLY A 13 10.79 4.93 -5.05
CA GLY A 13 10.59 5.25 -6.47
C GLY A 13 9.82 4.18 -7.23
N ILE A 14 10.19 2.90 -7.06
CA ILE A 14 9.56 1.78 -7.77
C ILE A 14 8.14 1.56 -7.28
N THR A 15 7.88 1.54 -5.97
CA THR A 15 6.53 1.35 -5.45
C THR A 15 5.59 2.46 -5.89
N ALA A 16 6.04 3.72 -5.85
CA ALA A 16 5.26 4.85 -6.32
C ALA A 16 4.95 4.76 -7.82
N LEU A 17 5.91 4.35 -8.64
CA LEU A 17 5.70 4.10 -10.08
C LEU A 17 4.65 3.01 -10.30
N LEU A 18 4.79 1.87 -9.62
CA LEU A 18 3.91 0.71 -9.80
C LEU A 18 2.49 0.99 -9.30
N PHE A 19 2.33 1.67 -8.16
CA PHE A 19 1.01 2.12 -7.71
C PHE A 19 0.37 3.10 -8.68
N SER A 20 1.14 4.07 -9.20
CA SER A 20 0.63 5.04 -10.17
C SER A 20 0.22 4.40 -11.51
N LEU A 21 0.89 3.31 -11.93
CA LEU A 21 0.44 2.51 -13.08
C LEU A 21 -0.99 1.99 -12.89
N VAL A 22 -1.33 1.52 -11.71
CA VAL A 22 -2.66 0.97 -11.40
C VAL A 22 -3.67 2.07 -11.15
N THR A 23 -3.38 2.98 -10.22
CA THR A 23 -4.36 3.98 -9.74
C THR A 23 -4.83 4.91 -10.84
N THR A 24 -3.97 5.22 -11.83
CA THR A 24 -4.33 6.08 -12.97
C THR A 24 -5.44 5.48 -13.82
N VAL A 25 -5.49 4.17 -13.99
CA VAL A 25 -6.46 3.50 -14.88
C VAL A 25 -7.54 2.72 -14.13
N MET A 26 -7.40 2.53 -12.82
CA MET A 26 -8.24 1.63 -12.01
C MET A 26 -9.72 1.97 -12.10
N ILE A 27 -10.11 3.24 -11.92
CA ILE A 27 -11.52 3.65 -11.95
C ILE A 27 -12.12 3.45 -13.35
N VAL A 28 -11.37 3.78 -14.40
CA VAL A 28 -11.81 3.54 -15.79
C VAL A 28 -12.02 2.04 -16.03
N TYR A 29 -11.09 1.20 -15.57
CA TYR A 29 -11.22 -0.25 -15.65
C TYR A 29 -12.47 -0.76 -14.91
N HIS A 30 -12.74 -0.26 -13.71
CA HIS A 30 -13.92 -0.64 -12.93
C HIS A 30 -15.22 -0.29 -13.64
N ILE A 31 -15.28 0.87 -14.31
CA ILE A 31 -16.50 1.34 -14.99
C ILE A 31 -16.65 0.68 -16.35
N GLU A 32 -15.61 0.67 -17.19
CA GLU A 32 -15.71 0.25 -18.58
C GLU A 32 -15.55 -1.26 -18.80
N ASN A 33 -14.72 -1.94 -18.00
CA ASN A 33 -14.46 -3.37 -18.18
C ASN A 33 -15.23 -4.25 -17.21
N VAL A 34 -15.41 -3.81 -15.97
CA VAL A 34 -16.13 -4.57 -14.94
C VAL A 34 -17.61 -4.16 -14.87
N HIS A 35 -17.96 -2.98 -15.44
CA HIS A 35 -19.32 -2.41 -15.47
C HIS A 35 -19.90 -2.20 -14.06
N MET A 36 -19.09 -1.69 -13.14
CA MET A 36 -19.50 -1.43 -11.77
C MET A 36 -20.48 -0.26 -11.69
N ASN A 37 -21.51 -0.44 -10.89
CA ASN A 37 -22.39 0.66 -10.48
C ASN A 37 -21.75 1.47 -9.30
N PRO A 38 -22.26 2.68 -9.01
CA PRO A 38 -21.70 3.54 -7.96
C PRO A 38 -21.64 2.88 -6.58
N LEU A 39 -22.61 2.05 -6.22
CA LEU A 39 -22.60 1.30 -4.95
C LEU A 39 -21.45 0.30 -4.90
N GLN A 40 -21.19 -0.42 -5.99
CA GLN A 40 -20.07 -1.37 -6.07
C GLN A 40 -18.72 -0.67 -5.96
N LEU A 41 -18.55 0.52 -6.55
CA LEU A 41 -17.33 1.31 -6.41
C LEU A 41 -17.06 1.70 -4.94
N ILE A 42 -18.09 2.14 -4.21
CA ILE A 42 -17.97 2.44 -2.78
C ILE A 42 -17.67 1.16 -1.98
N LEU A 43 -18.34 0.05 -2.27
CA LEU A 43 -18.11 -1.22 -1.57
C LEU A 43 -16.67 -1.72 -1.72
N VAL A 44 -16.05 -1.55 -2.90
CA VAL A 44 -14.63 -1.90 -3.13
C VAL A 44 -13.73 -1.12 -2.16
N GLY A 45 -13.91 0.19 -2.05
CA GLY A 45 -13.16 1.01 -1.09
C GLY A 45 -13.43 0.60 0.36
N THR A 46 -14.70 0.42 0.72
CA THR A 46 -15.09 0.00 2.08
C THR A 46 -14.46 -1.35 2.47
N VAL A 47 -14.41 -2.31 1.54
CA VAL A 47 -13.75 -3.62 1.78
C VAL A 47 -12.26 -3.42 2.01
N LEU A 48 -11.60 -2.61 1.19
CA LEU A 48 -10.18 -2.31 1.35
C LEU A 48 -9.88 -1.72 2.73
N GLU A 49 -10.61 -0.68 3.13
CA GLU A 49 -10.42 -0.03 4.43
C GLU A 49 -10.69 -0.99 5.60
N ALA A 50 -11.75 -1.81 5.51
CA ALA A 50 -12.06 -2.81 6.52
C ALA A 50 -10.95 -3.86 6.65
N VAL A 51 -10.38 -4.30 5.55
CA VAL A 51 -9.23 -5.22 5.52
C VAL A 51 -8.00 -4.57 6.13
N CYS A 52 -7.65 -3.35 5.72
CA CYS A 52 -6.53 -2.63 6.28
C CYS A 52 -6.69 -2.44 7.79
N PHE A 53 -7.85 -1.99 8.26
CA PHE A 53 -8.13 -1.82 9.69
C PHE A 53 -7.99 -3.13 10.48
N THR A 54 -8.46 -4.25 9.91
CA THR A 54 -8.46 -5.54 10.59
C THR A 54 -7.05 -6.15 10.66
N PHE A 55 -6.26 -6.01 9.60
CA PHE A 55 -4.97 -6.68 9.45
C PHE A 55 -3.77 -5.83 9.87
N GLU A 56 -3.91 -4.50 10.07
CA GLU A 56 -2.81 -3.61 10.46
C GLU A 56 -2.06 -4.11 11.71
N ILE A 57 -2.80 -4.49 12.76
CA ILE A 57 -2.17 -4.97 14.00
C ILE A 57 -1.53 -6.36 13.83
N PRO A 58 -2.20 -7.38 13.27
CA PRO A 58 -1.59 -8.69 13.03
C PRO A 58 -0.31 -8.63 12.20
N THR A 59 -0.33 -7.87 11.09
CA THR A 59 0.84 -7.77 10.20
C THR A 59 1.97 -6.95 10.80
N GLY A 60 1.66 -5.88 11.53
CA GLY A 60 2.65 -5.11 12.29
C GLY A 60 3.41 -5.97 13.31
N ILE A 61 2.73 -6.92 13.96
CA ILE A 61 3.39 -7.85 14.88
C ILE A 61 4.34 -8.80 14.14
N VAL A 62 3.97 -9.26 12.94
CA VAL A 62 4.89 -10.07 12.14
C VAL A 62 6.17 -9.30 11.83
N ALA A 63 6.05 -8.01 11.46
CA ALA A 63 7.19 -7.15 11.22
C ALA A 63 8.07 -6.95 12.46
N ASP A 64 7.45 -6.71 13.61
CA ASP A 64 8.18 -6.38 14.86
C ASP A 64 8.78 -7.60 15.57
N VAL A 65 8.21 -8.80 15.34
CA VAL A 65 8.61 -10.02 16.05
C VAL A 65 9.52 -10.91 15.21
N TYR A 66 9.26 -11.01 13.89
CA TYR A 66 9.98 -11.95 13.04
C TYR A 66 11.02 -11.27 12.15
N SER A 67 10.61 -10.33 11.30
CA SER A 67 11.51 -9.64 10.38
C SER A 67 10.78 -8.54 9.62
N ARG A 68 11.31 -7.33 9.59
CA ARG A 68 10.77 -6.23 8.80
C ARG A 68 10.94 -6.49 7.30
N LYS A 69 12.09 -7.00 6.91
CA LYS A 69 12.36 -7.42 5.53
C LYS A 69 11.37 -8.46 5.04
N LEU A 70 11.11 -9.50 5.84
CA LEU A 70 10.15 -10.55 5.50
C LEU A 70 8.74 -9.98 5.34
N SER A 71 8.31 -9.11 6.25
CA SER A 71 7.02 -8.42 6.18
C SER A 71 6.88 -7.64 4.87
N ILE A 72 7.87 -6.81 4.53
CA ILE A 72 7.87 -6.02 3.29
C ILE A 72 7.78 -6.91 2.06
N ILE A 73 8.55 -8.00 2.01
CA ILE A 73 8.54 -8.94 0.87
C ILE A 73 7.18 -9.62 0.71
N ILE A 74 6.60 -10.13 1.80
CA ILE A 74 5.26 -10.72 1.80
C ILE A 74 4.24 -9.70 1.31
N GLY A 75 4.31 -8.47 1.83
CA GLY A 75 3.41 -7.39 1.43
C GLY A 75 3.46 -7.10 -0.07
N LEU A 76 4.65 -6.95 -0.64
CA LEU A 76 4.80 -6.68 -2.08
C LEU A 76 4.33 -7.85 -2.95
N ILE A 77 4.54 -9.10 -2.53
CA ILE A 77 4.03 -10.27 -3.25
C ILE A 77 2.50 -10.27 -3.25
N LEU A 78 1.87 -10.02 -2.09
CA LEU A 78 0.41 -9.97 -1.98
C LEU A 78 -0.17 -8.81 -2.80
N ILE A 79 0.45 -7.63 -2.78
CA ILE A 79 0.04 -6.51 -3.63
C ILE A 79 0.10 -6.91 -5.11
N GLY A 80 1.22 -7.53 -5.53
CA GLY A 80 1.39 -8.00 -6.90
C GLY A 80 0.36 -9.04 -7.33
N ILE A 81 0.07 -10.02 -6.48
CA ILE A 81 -0.97 -11.04 -6.71
C ILE A 81 -2.34 -10.38 -6.80
N GLY A 82 -2.67 -9.45 -5.89
CA GLY A 82 -3.92 -8.71 -5.91
C GLY A 82 -4.15 -8.04 -7.27
N PHE A 83 -3.20 -7.22 -7.72
CA PHE A 83 -3.31 -6.55 -9.02
C PHE A 83 -3.32 -7.52 -10.21
N ALA A 84 -2.61 -8.65 -10.13
CA ALA A 84 -2.69 -9.69 -11.16
C ALA A 84 -4.09 -10.32 -11.24
N ILE A 85 -4.74 -10.60 -10.11
CA ILE A 85 -6.13 -11.09 -10.06
C ILE A 85 -7.07 -10.05 -10.70
N GLU A 86 -6.97 -8.79 -10.29
CA GLU A 86 -7.82 -7.70 -10.76
C GLU A 86 -7.73 -7.52 -12.28
N GLY A 87 -6.52 -7.38 -12.81
CA GLY A 87 -6.31 -7.20 -14.24
C GLY A 87 -6.64 -8.43 -15.08
N SER A 88 -6.58 -9.64 -14.51
CA SER A 88 -6.86 -10.88 -15.25
C SER A 88 -8.35 -11.13 -15.43
N ILE A 89 -9.18 -10.87 -14.41
CA ILE A 89 -10.58 -11.29 -14.36
C ILE A 89 -11.47 -10.05 -14.19
N PRO A 90 -12.13 -9.56 -15.28
CA PRO A 90 -12.98 -8.38 -15.23
C PRO A 90 -14.36 -8.71 -14.62
N MET A 91 -14.37 -9.01 -13.33
CA MET A 91 -15.59 -9.32 -12.57
C MET A 91 -15.55 -8.63 -11.21
N PHE A 92 -16.70 -8.15 -10.73
CA PHE A 92 -16.81 -7.50 -9.42
C PHE A 92 -16.25 -8.35 -8.26
N SER A 93 -16.55 -9.66 -8.25
CA SER A 93 -16.03 -10.58 -7.23
C SER A 93 -14.50 -10.69 -7.26
N ALA A 94 -13.89 -10.68 -8.43
CA ALA A 94 -12.43 -10.71 -8.56
C ALA A 94 -11.79 -9.41 -8.05
N VAL A 95 -12.42 -8.26 -8.29
CA VAL A 95 -11.97 -6.97 -7.74
C VAL A 95 -12.08 -6.96 -6.22
N ILE A 96 -13.16 -7.49 -5.63
CA ILE A 96 -13.27 -7.62 -4.16
C ILE A 96 -12.16 -8.51 -3.61
N ILE A 97 -11.91 -9.68 -4.21
CA ILE A 97 -10.83 -10.59 -3.78
C ILE A 97 -9.46 -9.91 -3.92
N SER A 98 -9.23 -9.22 -5.03
CA SER A 98 -8.02 -8.41 -5.25
C SER A 98 -7.82 -7.41 -4.12
N ASN A 99 -8.85 -6.63 -3.78
CA ASN A 99 -8.78 -5.62 -2.72
C ASN A 99 -8.52 -6.24 -1.33
N VAL A 100 -9.03 -7.42 -1.05
CA VAL A 100 -8.67 -8.16 0.17
C VAL A 100 -7.19 -8.55 0.15
N VAL A 101 -6.71 -9.12 -0.96
CA VAL A 101 -5.34 -9.64 -1.05
C VAL A 101 -4.30 -8.50 -1.01
N TRP A 102 -4.46 -7.47 -1.85
CA TRP A 102 -3.49 -6.37 -1.84
C TRP A 102 -3.66 -5.45 -0.62
N GLY A 103 -4.87 -5.35 -0.04
CA GLY A 103 -5.11 -4.67 1.22
C GLY A 103 -4.32 -5.31 2.38
N ILE A 104 -4.37 -6.64 2.51
CA ILE A 104 -3.49 -7.37 3.45
C ILE A 104 -2.03 -7.11 3.12
N GLY A 105 -1.64 -7.14 1.84
CA GLY A 105 -0.28 -6.83 1.40
C GLY A 105 0.18 -5.43 1.82
N SER A 106 -0.69 -4.43 1.71
CA SER A 106 -0.38 -3.04 2.11
C SER A 106 -0.13 -2.92 3.61
N THR A 107 -0.89 -3.63 4.45
CA THR A 107 -0.67 -3.62 5.90
C THR A 107 0.65 -4.28 6.31
N PHE A 108 1.14 -5.27 5.55
CA PHE A 108 2.48 -5.84 5.76
C PHE A 108 3.61 -4.85 5.45
N THR A 109 3.42 -3.92 4.52
CA THR A 109 4.41 -2.89 4.19
C THR A 109 4.28 -1.64 5.06
N SER A 110 3.07 -1.34 5.54
CA SER A 110 2.76 -0.18 6.37
C SER A 110 3.62 -0.18 7.66
N GLY A 111 4.29 0.94 7.92
CA GLY A 111 5.19 1.07 9.07
C GLY A 111 6.46 0.22 9.03
N SER A 112 6.44 -0.94 8.36
CA SER A 112 7.59 -1.86 8.31
C SER A 112 8.78 -1.25 7.58
N VAL A 113 8.54 -0.52 6.50
CA VAL A 113 9.57 0.10 5.66
C VAL A 113 10.27 1.23 6.41
N ASP A 114 9.50 2.10 7.07
CA ASP A 114 10.04 3.23 7.83
C ASP A 114 10.82 2.74 9.06
N ALA A 115 10.29 1.73 9.73
CA ALA A 115 10.98 1.13 10.85
C ALA A 115 12.27 0.41 10.43
N TRP A 116 12.26 -0.30 9.28
CA TRP A 116 13.46 -0.93 8.73
C TRP A 116 14.56 0.09 8.41
N ILE A 117 14.25 1.18 7.70
CA ILE A 117 15.25 2.19 7.36
C ILE A 117 15.79 2.91 8.60
N ALA A 118 14.94 3.14 9.59
CA ALA A 118 15.34 3.74 10.86
C ALA A 118 16.31 2.85 11.64
N GLU A 119 16.13 1.54 11.62
CA GLU A 119 17.04 0.60 12.28
C GLU A 119 18.38 0.44 11.56
N GLU A 120 18.37 0.38 10.23
CA GLU A 120 19.57 0.17 9.43
C GLU A 120 20.47 1.41 9.30
N ASN A 121 19.96 2.64 9.56
CA ASN A 121 20.67 3.90 9.36
C ASN A 121 20.69 4.80 10.62
N LYS A 122 21.03 4.28 11.78
CA LYS A 122 21.02 5.00 13.07
C LYS A 122 21.82 6.30 13.15
N ASN A 123 22.77 6.54 12.25
CA ASN A 123 23.71 7.66 12.29
C ASN A 123 23.50 8.69 11.17
N VAL A 124 22.35 8.69 10.50
CA VAL A 124 22.07 9.58 9.36
C VAL A 124 20.91 10.51 9.69
N ASP A 125 20.93 11.71 9.12
CA ASP A 125 19.81 12.66 9.21
C ASP A 125 18.57 12.08 8.50
N PHE A 126 17.61 11.62 9.30
CA PHE A 126 16.37 11.05 8.82
C PHE A 126 15.57 12.00 7.93
N ASN A 127 15.61 13.32 8.19
CA ASN A 127 14.90 14.29 7.36
C ASN A 127 15.40 14.27 5.92
N GLN A 128 16.71 14.14 5.71
CA GLN A 128 17.29 14.04 4.38
C GLN A 128 16.93 12.72 3.70
N ILE A 129 16.90 11.60 4.42
CA ILE A 129 16.52 10.30 3.89
C ILE A 129 15.06 10.35 3.39
N TYR A 130 14.14 10.82 4.23
CA TYR A 130 12.72 10.93 3.87
C TYR A 130 12.48 11.92 2.73
N LEU A 131 13.17 13.07 2.73
CA LEU A 131 13.07 14.03 1.64
C LEU A 131 13.50 13.43 0.29
N ARG A 132 14.64 12.74 0.26
CA ARG A 132 15.14 12.09 -0.97
C ARG A 132 14.24 10.93 -1.41
N ALA A 133 13.71 10.15 -0.48
CA ALA A 133 12.75 9.10 -0.77
C ALA A 133 11.44 9.67 -1.35
N ALA A 134 10.93 10.76 -0.78
CA ALA A 134 9.77 11.47 -1.32
C ALA A 134 10.03 11.98 -2.74
N GLN A 135 11.21 12.56 -3.01
CA GLN A 135 11.61 12.98 -4.36
C GLN A 135 11.66 11.79 -5.33
N ALA A 136 12.26 10.67 -4.93
CA ALA A 136 12.27 9.45 -5.74
C ALA A 136 10.86 8.93 -6.00
N GLY A 137 9.98 8.95 -5.00
CA GLY A 137 8.58 8.59 -5.10
C GLY A 137 7.83 9.47 -6.09
N GLN A 138 7.99 10.80 -6.01
CA GLN A 138 7.34 11.73 -6.96
C GLN A 138 7.80 11.48 -8.40
N ILE A 139 9.10 11.27 -8.62
CA ILE A 139 9.61 10.93 -9.96
C ILE A 139 9.00 9.62 -10.44
N GLY A 140 8.96 8.59 -9.56
CA GLY A 140 8.33 7.31 -9.86
C GLY A 140 6.86 7.48 -10.24
N SER A 141 6.10 8.25 -9.47
CA SER A 141 4.67 8.51 -9.75
C SER A 141 4.46 9.18 -11.11
N VAL A 142 5.24 10.22 -11.43
CA VAL A 142 5.13 10.90 -12.74
C VAL A 142 5.39 9.93 -13.89
N ILE A 143 6.44 9.12 -13.79
CA ILE A 143 6.76 8.10 -14.80
C ILE A 143 5.61 7.07 -14.88
N GLY A 144 5.08 6.63 -13.73
CA GLY A 144 3.98 5.68 -13.65
C GLY A 144 2.71 6.20 -14.35
N ILE A 145 2.33 7.45 -14.11
CA ILE A 145 1.17 8.10 -14.76
C ILE A 145 1.36 8.15 -16.29
N ILE A 146 2.53 8.58 -16.76
CA ILE A 146 2.83 8.66 -18.21
C ILE A 146 2.73 7.26 -18.84
N LEU A 147 3.37 6.25 -18.22
CA LEU A 147 3.32 4.88 -18.71
C LEU A 147 1.91 4.29 -18.66
N ALA A 148 1.14 4.56 -17.59
CA ALA A 148 -0.24 4.12 -17.46
C ALA A 148 -1.11 4.69 -18.58
N THR A 149 -0.94 5.97 -18.90
CA THR A 149 -1.67 6.63 -19.99
C THR A 149 -1.32 6.03 -21.34
N ILE A 150 -0.04 5.82 -21.64
CA ILE A 150 0.40 5.22 -22.92
C ILE A 150 -0.11 3.79 -23.05
N LEU A 151 0.05 2.96 -22.04
CA LEU A 151 -0.37 1.56 -22.05
C LEU A 151 -1.89 1.42 -22.00
N GLY A 152 -2.57 2.31 -21.28
CA GLY A 152 -4.02 2.36 -21.15
C GLY A 152 -4.72 2.62 -22.49
N ASN A 153 -4.10 3.36 -23.40
CA ASN A 153 -4.62 3.55 -24.77
C ASN A 153 -4.74 2.23 -25.56
N PHE A 154 -3.94 1.23 -25.25
CA PHE A 154 -4.08 -0.10 -25.86
C PHE A 154 -5.10 -0.97 -25.10
N SER A 155 -4.99 -0.97 -23.77
CA SER A 155 -5.94 -1.62 -22.86
C SER A 155 -5.67 -1.18 -21.43
N VAL A 156 -6.69 -0.75 -20.71
CA VAL A 156 -6.60 -0.37 -19.29
C VAL A 156 -6.20 -1.54 -18.38
N ARG A 157 -6.30 -2.78 -18.84
CA ARG A 157 -5.85 -3.98 -18.12
C ARG A 157 -4.34 -4.14 -18.12
N ILE A 158 -3.64 -3.65 -19.16
CA ILE A 158 -2.18 -3.83 -19.31
C ILE A 158 -1.42 -3.18 -18.16
N PRO A 159 -1.64 -1.90 -17.78
CA PRO A 159 -0.95 -1.29 -16.65
C PRO A 159 -1.14 -2.04 -15.34
N ILE A 160 -2.36 -2.55 -15.08
CA ILE A 160 -2.71 -3.27 -13.85
C ILE A 160 -1.93 -4.60 -13.78
N LEU A 161 -1.98 -5.40 -14.85
CA LEU A 161 -1.26 -6.68 -14.94
C LEU A 161 0.27 -6.49 -14.87
N LEU A 162 0.78 -5.52 -15.61
CA LEU A 162 2.21 -5.21 -15.61
C LEU A 162 2.68 -4.81 -14.21
N SER A 163 1.94 -3.95 -13.54
CA SER A 163 2.24 -3.56 -12.15
C SER A 163 2.24 -4.78 -11.22
N GLY A 164 1.23 -5.64 -11.31
CA GLY A 164 1.16 -6.87 -10.51
C GLY A 164 2.41 -7.74 -10.66
N VAL A 165 2.82 -8.01 -11.90
CA VAL A 165 4.03 -8.80 -12.20
C VAL A 165 5.30 -8.09 -11.68
N LEU A 166 5.42 -6.79 -11.91
CA LEU A 166 6.60 -6.02 -11.48
C LEU A 166 6.71 -5.91 -9.96
N PHE A 167 5.59 -5.86 -9.21
CA PHE A 167 5.62 -5.94 -7.74
C PHE A 167 6.23 -7.26 -7.25
N VAL A 168 5.86 -8.39 -7.85
CA VAL A 168 6.42 -9.70 -7.51
C VAL A 168 7.91 -9.76 -7.87
N ILE A 169 8.30 -9.28 -9.06
CA ILE A 169 9.72 -9.23 -9.46
C ILE A 169 10.51 -8.33 -8.50
N PHE A 170 9.96 -7.20 -8.11
CA PHE A 170 10.61 -6.30 -7.15
C PHE A 170 10.74 -6.92 -5.76
N ALA A 171 9.72 -7.67 -5.31
CA ALA A 171 9.82 -8.44 -4.07
C ALA A 171 10.97 -9.45 -4.11
N LEU A 172 11.12 -10.20 -5.22
CA LEU A 172 12.22 -11.14 -5.41
C LEU A 172 13.59 -10.43 -5.44
N PHE A 173 13.67 -9.25 -6.04
CA PHE A 173 14.87 -8.42 -5.97
C PHE A 173 15.22 -8.06 -4.53
N LEU A 174 14.24 -7.66 -3.71
CA LEU A 174 14.46 -7.32 -2.29
C LEU A 174 14.87 -8.54 -1.45
N VAL A 175 14.43 -9.75 -1.78
CA VAL A 175 14.94 -10.98 -1.13
C VAL A 175 16.45 -11.03 -1.21
N LEU A 176 17.04 -10.71 -2.37
CA LEU A 176 18.48 -10.84 -2.63
C LEU A 176 19.29 -9.64 -2.11
N PHE A 177 18.75 -8.43 -2.22
CA PHE A 177 19.54 -7.21 -2.05
C PHE A 177 19.20 -6.39 -0.82
N MET A 178 18.06 -6.59 -0.18
CA MET A 178 17.64 -5.82 1.00
C MET A 178 18.42 -6.30 2.24
N PRO A 179 19.23 -5.44 2.89
CA PRO A 179 19.93 -5.78 4.12
C PRO A 179 18.97 -5.76 5.32
N GLU A 180 19.23 -6.60 6.31
CA GLU A 180 18.57 -6.59 7.61
C GLU A 180 19.58 -7.03 8.68
N TYR A 181 20.48 -6.13 9.06
CA TYR A 181 21.56 -6.43 10.01
C TYR A 181 21.24 -5.93 11.42
N SER A 182 20.42 -4.91 11.55
CA SER A 182 20.16 -4.21 12.81
C SER A 182 18.83 -4.60 13.46
N PHE A 183 18.08 -5.52 12.86
CA PHE A 183 16.80 -5.96 13.39
C PHE A 183 16.92 -6.58 14.79
N ARG A 184 16.05 -6.14 15.69
CA ARG A 184 15.89 -6.70 17.04
C ARG A 184 14.43 -6.90 17.34
N PRO A 185 13.98 -8.13 17.64
CA PRO A 185 12.60 -8.38 18.01
C PRO A 185 12.14 -7.51 19.17
N SER A 186 10.97 -6.91 19.05
CA SER A 186 10.43 -5.93 20.02
C SER A 186 9.69 -6.58 21.19
N ALA A 187 9.41 -7.88 21.15
CA ALA A 187 8.59 -8.56 22.14
C ALA A 187 9.40 -9.55 22.99
N PRO A 188 9.01 -9.76 24.28
CA PRO A 188 9.60 -10.78 25.13
C PRO A 188 9.52 -12.17 24.48
N GLU A 189 10.58 -12.97 24.57
CA GLU A 189 10.66 -14.31 23.99
C GLU A 189 9.65 -15.30 24.59
N ASP A 190 9.26 -15.07 25.85
CA ASP A 190 8.46 -16.00 26.66
C ASP A 190 6.95 -15.98 26.38
N ILE A 191 6.45 -15.14 25.46
CA ILE A 191 5.01 -15.01 25.19
C ILE A 191 4.71 -15.51 23.77
N ASN A 192 3.63 -16.32 23.64
CA ASN A 192 3.17 -16.79 22.32
C ASN A 192 2.69 -15.60 21.43
N THR A 193 2.58 -15.83 20.13
CA THR A 193 2.24 -14.78 19.13
C THR A 193 0.94 -14.03 19.49
N TYR A 194 -0.07 -14.74 19.96
CA TYR A 194 -1.34 -14.14 20.39
C TYR A 194 -1.16 -13.24 21.63
N GLY A 195 -0.37 -13.69 22.60
CA GLY A 195 -0.03 -12.90 23.79
C GLY A 195 0.73 -11.62 23.43
N LYS A 196 1.65 -11.69 22.48
CA LYS A 196 2.39 -10.53 21.94
C LYS A 196 1.43 -9.53 21.28
N MET A 197 0.45 -10.01 20.52
CA MET A 197 -0.59 -9.19 19.91
C MET A 197 -1.43 -8.44 20.95
N VAL A 198 -1.96 -9.14 21.93
CA VAL A 198 -2.78 -8.54 23.01
C VAL A 198 -1.96 -7.54 23.84
N TYR A 199 -0.70 -7.88 24.13
CA TYR A 199 0.22 -6.99 24.86
C TYR A 199 0.46 -5.69 24.09
N THR A 200 0.82 -5.78 22.81
CA THR A 200 1.08 -4.61 21.95
C THR A 200 -0.17 -3.76 21.82
N MET A 201 -1.33 -4.36 21.56
CA MET A 201 -2.60 -3.65 21.48
C MET A 201 -2.94 -2.90 22.77
N LYS A 202 -2.85 -3.55 23.94
CA LYS A 202 -3.10 -2.91 25.24
C LYS A 202 -2.15 -1.74 25.49
N ARG A 203 -0.87 -1.91 25.17
CA ARG A 203 0.14 -0.87 25.32
C ARG A 203 -0.14 0.33 24.40
N SER A 204 -0.48 0.09 23.14
CA SER A 204 -0.82 1.13 22.17
C SER A 204 -2.07 1.91 22.57
N VAL A 205 -3.14 1.22 22.96
CA VAL A 205 -4.37 1.87 23.46
C VAL A 205 -4.10 2.67 24.73
N GLY A 206 -3.30 2.14 25.66
CA GLY A 206 -2.87 2.87 26.84
C GLY A 206 -2.10 4.15 26.50
N PHE A 207 -1.18 4.08 25.54
CA PHE A 207 -0.40 5.22 25.07
C PHE A 207 -1.29 6.28 24.39
N ILE A 208 -2.22 5.88 23.52
CA ILE A 208 -3.17 6.79 22.86
C ILE A 208 -4.02 7.54 23.91
N LYS A 209 -4.56 6.80 24.89
CA LYS A 209 -5.38 7.38 25.97
C LYS A 209 -4.59 8.36 26.86
N SER A 210 -3.30 8.15 27.02
CA SER A 210 -2.43 9.02 27.83
C SER A 210 -2.03 10.32 27.12
N LYS A 211 -2.28 10.45 25.81
CA LYS A 211 -1.86 11.57 24.97
C LYS A 211 -3.05 12.17 24.21
N PRO A 212 -3.75 13.20 24.75
CA PRO A 212 -4.93 13.79 24.11
C PRO A 212 -4.67 14.27 22.67
N THR A 213 -3.48 14.78 22.40
CA THR A 213 -3.08 15.23 21.05
C THR A 213 -3.11 14.08 20.03
N ILE A 214 -2.65 12.89 20.42
CA ILE A 214 -2.67 11.72 19.55
C ILE A 214 -4.10 11.27 19.30
N SER A 215 -4.95 11.24 20.34
CA SER A 215 -6.37 10.90 20.20
C SER A 215 -7.08 11.88 19.27
N LEU A 216 -6.79 13.18 19.38
CA LEU A 216 -7.37 14.20 18.51
C LEU A 216 -6.91 14.04 17.07
N LEU A 217 -5.61 13.80 16.83
CA LEU A 217 -5.08 13.56 15.49
C LEU A 217 -5.71 12.32 14.85
N LEU A 218 -5.86 11.22 15.59
CA LEU A 218 -6.54 10.01 15.10
C LEU A 218 -8.01 10.28 14.76
N LEU A 219 -8.70 11.09 15.55
CA LEU A 219 -10.08 11.45 15.28
C LEU A 219 -10.21 12.32 14.03
N VAL A 220 -9.32 13.30 13.84
CA VAL A 220 -9.27 14.13 12.61
C VAL A 220 -8.99 13.27 11.39
N THR A 221 -8.01 12.35 11.48
CA THR A 221 -7.67 11.43 10.38
C THR A 221 -8.84 10.51 10.03
N LEU A 222 -9.57 10.02 11.05
CA LEU A 222 -10.76 9.19 10.85
C LEU A 222 -11.85 9.95 10.08
N PHE A 223 -12.19 11.18 10.50
CA PHE A 223 -13.21 11.98 9.81
C PHE A 223 -12.77 12.39 8.40
N TYR A 224 -11.48 12.70 8.22
CA TYR A 224 -10.94 13.01 6.90
C TYR A 224 -11.07 11.80 5.97
N GLY A 225 -10.63 10.61 6.42
CA GLY A 225 -10.74 9.37 5.63
C GLY A 225 -12.20 9.04 5.26
N LEU A 226 -13.12 9.14 6.22
CA LEU A 226 -14.56 8.92 5.95
C LEU A 226 -15.15 9.89 4.92
N SER A 227 -14.66 11.14 4.89
CA SER A 227 -15.15 12.15 3.92
C SER A 227 -14.51 12.01 2.55
N SER A 228 -13.23 11.64 2.47
CA SER A 228 -12.49 11.55 1.20
C SER A 228 -12.89 10.33 0.36
N GLU A 229 -13.20 9.19 0.98
CA GLU A 229 -13.46 7.93 0.28
C GLU A 229 -14.61 8.05 -0.75
N GLY A 230 -15.72 8.66 -0.35
CA GLY A 230 -16.84 8.89 -1.26
C GLY A 230 -16.47 9.81 -2.43
N TYR A 231 -15.74 10.88 -2.16
CA TYR A 231 -15.30 11.82 -3.19
C TYR A 231 -14.31 11.16 -4.17
N ASP A 232 -13.31 10.45 -3.66
CA ASP A 232 -12.25 9.83 -4.48
C ASP A 232 -12.82 8.77 -5.43
N ARG A 233 -13.84 8.02 -4.99
CA ARG A 233 -14.45 6.96 -5.81
C ARG A 233 -15.51 7.48 -6.79
N LEU A 234 -16.29 8.47 -6.41
CA LEU A 234 -17.44 8.90 -7.21
C LEU A 234 -17.13 10.11 -8.11
N SER A 235 -16.14 10.92 -7.81
CA SER A 235 -15.80 12.09 -8.63
C SER A 235 -15.48 11.72 -10.07
N ILE A 236 -14.59 10.76 -10.28
CA ILE A 236 -14.22 10.30 -11.64
C ILE A 236 -15.41 9.63 -12.33
N ALA A 237 -16.18 8.81 -11.60
CA ALA A 237 -17.39 8.17 -12.14
C ALA A 237 -18.41 9.22 -12.60
N HIS A 238 -18.59 10.30 -11.84
CA HIS A 238 -19.47 11.41 -12.19
C HIS A 238 -18.98 12.11 -13.47
N PHE A 239 -17.71 12.47 -13.56
CA PHE A 239 -17.14 13.07 -14.77
C PHE A 239 -17.26 12.17 -16.01
N LEU A 240 -17.05 10.87 -15.89
CA LEU A 240 -17.20 9.93 -17.01
C LEU A 240 -18.67 9.73 -17.43
N SER A 241 -19.64 9.94 -16.53
CA SER A 241 -21.06 9.88 -16.84
C SER A 241 -21.60 11.13 -17.54
N ASP A 242 -20.89 12.26 -17.44
CA ASP A 242 -21.28 13.50 -18.11
C ASP A 242 -20.92 13.44 -19.60
N THR A 243 -21.95 13.28 -20.43
CA THR A 243 -21.82 13.14 -21.89
C THR A 243 -21.36 14.41 -22.61
N THR A 244 -21.18 15.52 -21.88
CA THR A 244 -20.72 16.80 -22.44
C THR A 244 -19.21 16.87 -22.60
N LEU A 245 -18.46 15.96 -21.97
CA LEU A 245 -17.01 15.92 -22.11
C LEU A 245 -16.58 15.29 -23.45
N PRO A 246 -15.59 15.87 -24.17
CA PRO A 246 -15.06 15.25 -25.37
C PRO A 246 -14.52 13.84 -25.03
N LYS A 247 -14.92 12.85 -25.81
CA LYS A 247 -14.29 11.53 -25.71
C LYS A 247 -12.84 11.66 -26.15
N LEU A 248 -11.93 11.48 -25.21
CA LEU A 248 -10.50 11.45 -25.45
C LEU A 248 -10.11 10.22 -26.26
#